data_5c785cd056c3800397cfd1fb3b5f7f20
#
_entry.id   5c785cd056c3800397cfd1fb3b5f7f20
#
_cell.length_a   1.000
_cell.length_b   1.000
_cell.length_c   1.000
_cell.angle_alpha   90.00
_cell.angle_beta   90.00
_cell.angle_gamma   90.00
#
_symmetry.space_group_name_H-M   'P 1'
#
loop_
_entity.id
_entity.type
_entity.pdbx_description
1 polymer ?
#
loop_
_entity_poly.entity_id
_entity_poly.type
_entity_poly.pdbx_seq_one_letter_code
_entity_poly.pdbx_strand_id
1 'polypeptide(L)'
;MLKSTDIRAWIASLGIAEDQHVYIGKLDNKQQKSIGVYSRSSSGPPNIALGGLECTTYDTKPVSLLVHWTRSKPESETAAYELFEKLRSVSSLDIGDTHINYLRLMVPEPQDVGSDDNNVYEYVIWLDLIYQRKRG
;
A
#
# COMPACT_ATOMS: atom_id res chain seq x y z
N MET A 1 -3.97 16.51 0.25
CA MET A 1 -2.72 15.75 0.03
C MET A 1 -2.81 14.40 0.71
N LEU A 2 -2.43 13.35 0.02
CA LEU A 2 -2.54 11.98 0.51
C LEU A 2 -1.32 11.63 1.37
N LYS A 3 -1.55 11.37 2.65
CA LYS A 3 -0.48 11.08 3.61
C LYS A 3 -0.42 9.61 3.95
N SER A 4 0.72 9.16 4.46
CA SER A 4 0.90 7.77 4.89
C SER A 4 -0.10 7.38 5.98
N THR A 5 -0.46 8.31 6.87
CA THR A 5 -1.47 8.06 7.89
C THR A 5 -2.84 7.74 7.31
N ASP A 6 -3.20 8.42 6.21
CA ASP A 6 -4.46 8.16 5.52
C ASP A 6 -4.47 6.78 4.88
N ILE A 7 -3.35 6.41 4.26
CA ILE A 7 -3.20 5.11 3.62
C ILE A 7 -3.22 4.00 4.66
N ARG A 8 -2.54 4.21 5.78
CA ARG A 8 -2.53 3.26 6.90
C ARG A 8 -3.95 2.97 7.38
N ALA A 9 -4.74 4.03 7.58
CA ALA A 9 -6.13 3.88 8.02
C ALA A 9 -6.97 3.10 7.01
N TRP A 10 -6.76 3.36 5.71
CA TRP A 10 -7.45 2.63 4.66
C TRP A 10 -7.08 1.14 4.67
N ILE A 11 -5.80 0.82 4.75
CA ILE A 11 -5.35 -0.58 4.79
C ILE A 11 -5.91 -1.29 6.03
N ALA A 12 -5.93 -0.63 7.17
CA ALA A 12 -6.52 -1.20 8.37
C ALA A 12 -8.01 -1.50 8.18
N SER A 13 -8.73 -0.66 7.44
CA SER A 13 -10.14 -0.84 7.17
C SER A 13 -10.45 -2.06 6.31
N LEU A 14 -9.46 -2.60 5.61
CA LEU A 14 -9.65 -3.80 4.78
C LEU A 14 -9.82 -5.08 5.60
N GLY A 15 -9.44 -5.06 6.87
CA GLY A 15 -9.69 -6.17 7.78
C GLY A 15 -8.76 -7.37 7.64
N ILE A 16 -7.62 -7.23 6.95
CA ILE A 16 -6.64 -8.32 6.85
C ILE A 16 -5.87 -8.45 8.16
N ALA A 17 -5.39 -7.33 8.71
CA ALA A 17 -4.73 -7.27 9.99
C ALA A 17 -5.52 -6.38 10.94
N GLU A 18 -5.34 -6.61 12.24
CA GLU A 18 -5.96 -5.74 13.25
C GLU A 18 -5.40 -4.32 13.12
N ASP A 19 -6.23 -3.33 13.46
CA ASP A 19 -5.88 -1.93 13.33
C ASP A 19 -4.53 -1.60 13.98
N GLN A 20 -4.30 -2.09 15.18
CA GLN A 20 -3.05 -1.83 15.91
C GLN A 20 -1.82 -2.54 15.31
N HIS A 21 -2.03 -3.48 14.39
CA HIS A 21 -0.95 -4.19 13.71
C HIS A 21 -0.66 -3.64 12.31
N VAL A 22 -1.27 -2.52 11.96
CA VAL A 22 -0.96 -1.82 10.71
C VAL A 22 -0.10 -0.62 11.06
N TYR A 23 1.13 -0.61 10.57
CA TYR A 23 2.16 0.37 10.94
C TYR A 23 2.50 1.28 9.78
N ILE A 24 2.96 2.48 10.10
CA ILE A 24 3.55 3.39 9.12
C ILE A 24 5.05 3.24 9.23
N GLY A 25 5.68 2.79 8.13
CA GLY A 25 7.11 2.56 8.13
C GLY A 25 7.48 1.32 8.92
N LYS A 26 8.47 1.44 9.79
CA LYS A 26 9.07 0.30 10.48
C LYS A 26 8.07 -0.48 11.34
N LEU A 27 8.00 -1.78 11.09
CA LEU A 27 7.20 -2.71 11.88
C LEU A 27 7.87 -3.01 13.23
N ASP A 28 7.04 -3.48 14.18
CA ASP A 28 7.54 -4.22 15.33
C ASP A 28 7.81 -5.66 14.88
N ASN A 29 9.06 -6.03 14.76
CA ASN A 29 9.47 -7.34 14.24
C ASN A 29 8.99 -8.51 15.10
N LYS A 30 8.63 -8.26 16.34
CA LYS A 30 8.14 -9.30 17.25
C LYS A 30 6.64 -9.54 17.09
N GLN A 31 5.93 -8.64 16.42
CA GLN A 31 4.48 -8.72 16.27
C GLN A 31 4.15 -9.41 14.95
N GLN A 32 3.53 -10.58 15.04
CA GLN A 32 3.02 -11.31 13.87
C GLN A 32 1.72 -10.68 13.38
N LYS A 33 1.30 -11.10 12.19
CA LYS A 33 0.06 -10.65 11.54
C LYS A 33 -0.02 -9.13 11.43
N SER A 34 1.07 -8.57 10.90
CA SER A 34 1.24 -7.12 10.77
C SER A 34 1.40 -6.71 9.30
N ILE A 35 1.01 -5.49 9.00
CA ILE A 35 1.21 -4.89 7.69
C ILE A 35 1.90 -3.55 7.88
N GLY A 36 3.01 -3.35 7.19
CA GLY A 36 3.71 -2.08 7.19
C GLY A 36 3.40 -1.29 5.92
N VAL A 37 3.09 -0.02 6.09
CA VAL A 37 2.82 0.89 4.99
C VAL A 37 4.05 1.77 4.79
N TYR A 38 4.65 1.66 3.61
CA TYR A 38 5.86 2.42 3.27
C TYR A 38 5.61 3.26 2.04
N SER A 39 6.22 4.43 1.97
CA SER A 39 6.27 5.21 0.74
C SER A 39 7.43 4.70 -0.10
N ARG A 40 7.20 4.42 -1.39
CA ARG A 40 8.29 4.09 -2.30
C ARG A 40 8.87 5.38 -2.85
N SER A 41 10.16 5.34 -3.18
CA SER A 41 10.77 6.45 -3.88
C SER A 41 10.21 6.53 -5.29
N SER A 42 9.76 7.72 -5.68
CA SER A 42 9.37 7.99 -7.04
C SER A 42 10.62 8.18 -7.88
N SER A 43 10.70 7.52 -9.03
CA SER A 43 11.79 7.74 -9.95
C SER A 43 11.38 8.81 -10.97
N GLY A 44 11.98 9.98 -10.86
CA GLY A 44 11.76 11.07 -11.78
C GLY A 44 10.78 12.12 -11.29
N PRO A 45 10.57 13.16 -12.08
CA PRO A 45 9.69 14.26 -11.70
C PRO A 45 8.23 13.87 -11.73
N PRO A 46 7.36 14.68 -11.11
CA PRO A 46 5.92 14.45 -11.18
C PRO A 46 5.43 14.44 -12.62
N ASN A 47 4.36 13.69 -12.87
CA ASN A 47 3.70 13.73 -14.17
C ASN A 47 3.05 15.09 -14.37
N ILE A 48 3.51 15.81 -15.37
CA ILE A 48 2.97 17.13 -15.69
C ILE A 48 2.39 17.06 -17.08
N ALA A 49 1.13 17.46 -17.22
CA ALA A 49 0.47 17.49 -18.52
C ALA A 49 1.09 18.57 -19.40
N LEU A 50 0.91 18.42 -20.69
CA LEU A 50 1.30 19.46 -21.64
C LEU A 50 0.55 20.74 -21.27
N GLY A 51 1.25 21.84 -21.15
CA GLY A 51 0.67 23.11 -20.72
C GLY A 51 1.05 23.50 -19.30
N GLY A 52 1.74 22.62 -18.56
CA GLY A 52 2.28 22.93 -17.25
C GLY A 52 1.46 22.45 -16.08
N LEU A 53 1.84 22.88 -14.89
CA LEU A 53 1.26 22.39 -13.63
C LEU A 53 -0.22 22.69 -13.49
N GLU A 54 -0.68 23.81 -13.99
CA GLU A 54 -2.11 24.17 -13.90
C GLU A 54 -3.01 23.24 -14.70
N CYS A 55 -2.44 22.49 -15.65
CA CYS A 55 -3.20 21.50 -16.41
C CYS A 55 -3.13 20.11 -15.83
N THR A 56 -2.35 19.92 -14.78
CA THR A 56 -2.19 18.61 -14.12
C THR A 56 -3.32 18.44 -13.12
N THR A 57 -4.15 17.41 -13.30
CA THR A 57 -5.30 17.17 -12.45
C THR A 57 -5.12 15.98 -11.52
N TYR A 58 -4.03 15.24 -11.65
CA TYR A 58 -3.81 14.05 -10.84
C TYR A 58 -2.34 13.92 -10.43
N ASP A 59 -2.13 13.19 -9.34
CA ASP A 59 -0.82 12.83 -8.86
C ASP A 59 -0.78 11.34 -8.57
N THR A 60 0.43 10.82 -8.41
CA THR A 60 0.67 9.42 -8.09
C THR A 60 1.34 9.30 -6.74
N LYS A 61 0.80 8.46 -5.87
CA LYS A 61 1.42 8.12 -4.59
C LYS A 61 1.93 6.69 -4.64
N PRO A 62 3.26 6.48 -4.75
CA PRO A 62 3.83 5.13 -4.72
C PRO A 62 3.83 4.58 -3.30
N VAL A 63 3.37 3.35 -3.14
CA VAL A 63 3.22 2.71 -1.84
C VAL A 63 3.79 1.29 -1.91
N SER A 64 4.46 0.88 -0.85
CA SER A 64 4.88 -0.49 -0.64
C SER A 64 4.22 -1.03 0.62
N LEU A 65 3.57 -2.18 0.52
CA LEU A 65 2.98 -2.85 1.67
C LEU A 65 3.83 -4.07 1.99
N LEU A 66 4.28 -4.16 3.25
CA LEU A 66 5.01 -5.31 3.74
C LEU A 66 4.07 -6.13 4.62
N VAL A 67 3.75 -7.34 4.17
CA VAL A 67 2.94 -8.28 4.94
C VAL A 67 3.89 -9.14 5.76
N HIS A 68 3.96 -8.88 7.04
CA HIS A 68 4.79 -9.60 8.02
C HIS A 68 3.86 -10.47 8.83
N TRP A 69 3.75 -11.76 8.49
CA TRP A 69 2.60 -12.53 8.93
C TRP A 69 2.91 -13.51 10.04
N THR A 70 3.18 -14.78 9.70
CA THR A 70 3.43 -15.80 10.71
C THR A 70 4.60 -16.69 10.29
N ARG A 71 4.92 -17.66 11.12
CA ARG A 71 5.96 -18.67 10.81
C ARG A 71 5.43 -19.77 9.90
N SER A 72 4.16 -19.70 9.53
CA SER A 72 3.55 -20.64 8.58
C SER A 72 3.54 -20.02 7.20
N LYS A 73 4.27 -20.60 6.25
CA LYS A 73 4.32 -20.09 4.89
C LYS A 73 2.95 -20.14 4.20
N PRO A 74 2.18 -21.24 4.26
CA PRO A 74 0.85 -21.27 3.65
C PRO A 74 -0.09 -20.22 4.23
N GLU A 75 -0.07 -20.00 5.52
CA GLU A 75 -0.91 -19.00 6.19
C GLU A 75 -0.52 -17.59 5.75
N SER A 76 0.78 -17.33 5.68
CA SER A 76 1.31 -16.02 5.26
C SER A 76 0.99 -15.73 3.80
N GLU A 77 1.11 -16.72 2.94
CA GLU A 77 0.76 -16.61 1.53
C GLU A 77 -0.72 -16.30 1.36
N THR A 78 -1.59 -17.01 2.10
CA THR A 78 -3.02 -16.79 2.05
C THR A 78 -3.36 -15.35 2.44
N ALA A 79 -2.78 -14.85 3.52
CA ALA A 79 -3.04 -13.48 3.97
C ALA A 79 -2.58 -12.44 2.93
N ALA A 80 -1.40 -12.65 2.35
CA ALA A 80 -0.88 -11.75 1.33
C ALA A 80 -1.78 -11.73 0.08
N TYR A 81 -2.24 -12.89 -0.34
CA TYR A 81 -3.13 -12.99 -1.50
C TYR A 81 -4.52 -12.40 -1.22
N GLU A 82 -5.04 -12.55 0.00
CA GLU A 82 -6.30 -11.89 0.38
C GLU A 82 -6.17 -10.37 0.27
N LEU A 83 -5.09 -9.81 0.77
CA LEU A 83 -4.83 -8.38 0.66
C LEU A 83 -4.74 -7.97 -0.81
N PHE A 84 -3.97 -8.72 -1.59
CA PHE A 84 -3.79 -8.44 -3.01
C PHE A 84 -5.13 -8.45 -3.76
N GLU A 85 -5.98 -9.43 -3.51
CA GLU A 85 -7.28 -9.52 -4.18
C GLU A 85 -8.21 -8.38 -3.75
N LYS A 86 -8.18 -7.96 -2.50
CA LYS A 86 -8.94 -6.79 -2.06
C LYS A 86 -8.48 -5.53 -2.77
N LEU A 87 -7.17 -5.34 -2.91
CA LEU A 87 -6.63 -4.19 -3.63
C LEU A 87 -6.99 -4.24 -5.11
N ARG A 88 -6.94 -5.42 -5.70
CA ARG A 88 -7.21 -5.62 -7.12
C ARG A 88 -8.66 -5.32 -7.47
N SER A 89 -9.57 -5.51 -6.53
CA SER A 89 -11.00 -5.26 -6.75
C SER A 89 -11.40 -3.79 -6.61
N VAL A 90 -10.48 -2.93 -6.16
CA VAL A 90 -10.76 -1.50 -6.00
C VAL A 90 -10.79 -0.82 -7.36
N SER A 91 -11.91 -0.15 -7.68
CA SER A 91 -12.02 0.64 -8.91
C SER A 91 -11.79 2.12 -8.64
N SER A 92 -12.43 2.65 -7.59
CA SER A 92 -12.20 4.01 -7.13
C SER A 92 -12.62 4.07 -5.67
N LEU A 93 -12.08 5.00 -4.93
CA LEU A 93 -12.41 5.14 -3.51
C LEU A 93 -11.99 6.52 -3.00
N ASP A 94 -12.48 6.86 -1.82
CA ASP A 94 -12.03 8.05 -1.11
C ASP A 94 -11.18 7.62 0.09
N ILE A 95 -10.04 8.25 0.25
CA ILE A 95 -9.20 8.07 1.42
C ILE A 95 -9.11 9.43 2.10
N GLY A 96 -9.77 9.57 3.24
CA GLY A 96 -9.90 10.88 3.87
C GLY A 96 -10.60 11.85 2.91
N ASP A 97 -9.99 12.99 2.69
CA ASP A 97 -10.51 14.02 1.77
C ASP A 97 -10.06 13.83 0.33
N THR A 98 -9.32 12.77 0.05
CA THR A 98 -8.70 12.56 -1.25
C THR A 98 -9.46 11.50 -2.04
N HIS A 99 -9.84 11.84 -3.27
CA HIS A 99 -10.48 10.88 -4.16
C HIS A 99 -9.42 10.15 -4.96
N ILE A 100 -9.40 8.82 -4.85
CA ILE A 100 -8.49 7.96 -5.58
C ILE A 100 -9.20 7.52 -6.86
N ASN A 101 -8.69 7.95 -8.00
CA ASN A 101 -9.31 7.64 -9.29
C ASN A 101 -9.16 6.16 -9.63
N TYR A 102 -7.97 5.62 -9.41
CA TYR A 102 -7.72 4.20 -9.55
C TYR A 102 -6.43 3.82 -8.84
N LEU A 103 -6.26 2.53 -8.64
CA LEU A 103 -5.10 1.93 -8.01
C LEU A 103 -4.43 1.05 -9.04
N ARG A 104 -3.12 1.17 -9.18
CA ARG A 104 -2.34 0.35 -10.10
C ARG A 104 -1.41 -0.55 -9.30
N LEU A 105 -1.63 -1.87 -9.42
CA LEU A 105 -0.73 -2.83 -8.82
C LEU A 105 0.52 -2.93 -9.70
N MET A 106 1.68 -2.77 -9.07
CA MET A 106 2.97 -2.73 -9.77
C MET A 106 3.64 -4.10 -9.80
N VAL A 107 2.99 -5.11 -9.23
CA VAL A 107 3.48 -6.49 -9.22
C VAL A 107 2.34 -7.39 -9.66
N PRO A 108 2.60 -8.51 -10.36
CA PRO A 108 1.54 -9.41 -10.81
C PRO A 108 0.94 -10.24 -9.68
N GLU A 109 1.66 -10.36 -8.57
CA GLU A 109 1.25 -11.11 -7.39
C GLU A 109 2.08 -10.64 -6.20
N PRO A 110 1.67 -10.95 -4.96
CA PRO A 110 2.52 -10.64 -3.80
C PRO A 110 3.89 -11.29 -3.96
N GLN A 111 4.94 -10.54 -3.67
CA GLN A 111 6.31 -11.00 -3.86
C GLN A 111 6.85 -11.60 -2.56
N ASP A 112 7.22 -12.87 -2.62
CA ASP A 112 7.82 -13.58 -1.49
C ASP A 112 9.23 -13.04 -1.29
N VAL A 113 9.49 -12.44 -0.14
CA VAL A 113 10.82 -11.92 0.21
C VAL A 113 11.49 -12.76 1.29
N GLY A 114 10.96 -13.95 1.56
CA GLY A 114 11.55 -14.88 2.51
C GLY A 114 11.01 -14.69 3.91
N SER A 115 11.86 -14.94 4.89
CA SER A 115 11.52 -14.79 6.29
C SER A 115 12.53 -13.89 6.99
N ASP A 116 12.11 -13.28 8.09
CA ASP A 116 13.00 -12.46 8.90
C ASP A 116 13.81 -13.36 9.87
N ASP A 117 14.57 -12.72 10.79
CA ASP A 117 15.41 -13.42 11.75
C ASP A 117 14.61 -14.27 12.74
N ASN A 118 13.30 -14.01 12.86
CA ASN A 118 12.40 -14.76 13.74
C ASN A 118 11.62 -15.83 12.97
N ASN A 119 11.99 -16.11 11.74
CA ASN A 119 11.34 -17.09 10.84
C ASN A 119 9.90 -16.70 10.47
N VAL A 120 9.55 -15.43 10.56
CA VAL A 120 8.23 -14.93 10.14
C VAL A 120 8.30 -14.61 8.65
N TYR A 121 7.38 -15.20 7.88
CA TYR A 121 7.37 -15.01 6.43
C TYR A 121 6.82 -13.64 6.05
N GLU A 122 7.41 -13.07 5.01
CA GLU A 122 7.08 -11.73 4.55
C GLU A 122 6.80 -11.70 3.05
N TYR A 123 5.82 -10.87 2.67
CA TYR A 123 5.46 -10.62 1.28
C TYR A 123 5.37 -9.12 1.06
N VAL A 124 5.71 -8.71 -0.15
CA VAL A 124 5.67 -7.29 -0.53
C VAL A 124 4.70 -7.09 -1.68
N ILE A 125 3.89 -6.04 -1.57
CA ILE A 125 2.98 -5.62 -2.63
C ILE A 125 3.28 -4.16 -2.94
N TRP A 126 3.62 -3.88 -4.19
CA TRP A 126 3.86 -2.52 -4.64
C TRP A 126 2.66 -2.02 -5.44
N LEU A 127 2.23 -0.81 -5.14
CA LEU A 127 1.10 -0.20 -5.83
C LEU A 127 1.29 1.30 -5.94
N ASP A 128 0.61 1.89 -6.91
CA ASP A 128 0.49 3.32 -7.06
C ASP A 128 -0.97 3.71 -6.86
N LEU A 129 -1.19 4.76 -6.07
CA LEU A 129 -2.50 5.37 -5.92
C LEU A 129 -2.54 6.62 -6.78
N ILE A 130 -3.42 6.64 -7.77
CA ILE A 130 -3.58 7.76 -8.67
C ILE A 130 -4.77 8.56 -8.17
N TYR A 131 -4.52 9.78 -7.72
CA TYR A 131 -5.54 10.59 -7.09
C TYR A 131 -5.63 11.97 -7.73
N GLN A 132 -6.80 12.58 -7.58
CA GLN A 132 -7.06 13.90 -8.10
C GLN A 132 -6.46 14.94 -7.16
N ARG A 133 -5.66 15.81 -7.73
CA ARG A 133 -5.05 16.90 -6.96
C ARG A 133 -6.08 17.99 -6.74
N LYS A 134 -6.23 18.44 -5.49
CA LYS A 134 -7.09 19.57 -5.19
C LYS A 134 -6.45 20.84 -5.72
N ARG A 135 -7.27 21.64 -6.41
CA ARG A 135 -6.89 23.00 -6.74
C ARG A 135 -7.19 23.86 -5.52
N GLY A 136 -6.15 24.36 -4.89
CA GLY A 136 -6.27 25.18 -3.72
C GLY A 136 -6.62 26.59 -4.06
#